data_b0de4665a373780686f1d8a99fc3a09e
#
_entry.id   b0de4665a373780686f1d8a99fc3a09e
#
_cell.length_a   1.000
_cell.length_b   1.000
_cell.length_c   1.000
_cell.angle_alpha   90.00
_cell.angle_beta   90.00
_cell.angle_gamma   90.00
#
_symmetry.space_group_name_H-M   'P 1'
#
loop_
_entity.id
_entity.type
_entity.pdbx_description
1 polymer ?
#
loop_
_entity_poly.entity_id
_entity_poly.type
_entity_poly.pdbx_seq_one_letter_code
_entity_poly.pdbx_strand_id
1 'polypeptide(L)'
;SGAGAVGNAQYALECAVEYSKVRTTFGKPICKNQGISFMLADMYTKLEAARMMVWHACKCADAGIRDMRLSSAAKAFASDMGFQVCADAVQILGGYGYSREYPVEKRLRDAKLYQIFEGANQIQRKIIAGDMLHS
;
A
#
# COMPACT_ATOMS: atom_id res chain seq x y z
N SER A 1 -10.94 -1.57 -6.48
CA SER A 1 -9.71 -0.73 -6.36
C SER A 1 -8.87 -1.07 -5.14
N GLY A 2 -9.44 -1.31 -3.94
CA GLY A 2 -8.68 -1.66 -2.73
C GLY A 2 -7.79 -2.89 -2.91
N ALA A 3 -8.30 -3.97 -3.48
CA ALA A 3 -7.52 -5.18 -3.77
C ALA A 3 -6.38 -4.90 -4.76
N GLY A 4 -6.61 -4.07 -5.77
CA GLY A 4 -5.59 -3.64 -6.71
C GLY A 4 -4.47 -2.85 -6.03
N ALA A 5 -4.81 -1.95 -5.12
CA ALA A 5 -3.83 -1.20 -4.33
C ALA A 5 -2.96 -2.13 -3.47
N VAL A 6 -3.56 -3.12 -2.81
CA VAL A 6 -2.84 -4.14 -2.02
C VAL A 6 -1.89 -4.96 -2.91
N GLY A 7 -2.36 -5.44 -4.06
CA GLY A 7 -1.53 -6.22 -4.98
C GLY A 7 -0.34 -5.43 -5.55
N ASN A 8 -0.57 -4.15 -5.89
CA ASN A 8 0.48 -3.26 -6.37
C ASN A 8 1.56 -3.01 -5.29
N ALA A 9 1.13 -2.79 -4.05
CA ALA A 9 2.02 -2.58 -2.91
C ALA A 9 2.77 -3.87 -2.52
N GLN A 10 2.11 -5.03 -2.60
CA GLN A 10 2.75 -6.33 -2.37
C GLN A 10 3.97 -6.52 -3.27
N TYR A 11 3.79 -6.27 -4.57
CA TYR A 11 4.89 -6.39 -5.52
C TYR A 11 6.03 -5.42 -5.22
N ALA A 12 5.71 -4.18 -4.85
CA ALA A 12 6.72 -3.18 -4.48
C ALA A 12 7.51 -3.62 -3.23
N LEU A 13 6.83 -4.16 -2.22
CA LEU A 13 7.49 -4.70 -1.02
C LEU A 13 8.43 -5.86 -1.36
N GLU A 14 7.99 -6.81 -2.19
CA GLU A 14 8.81 -7.94 -2.62
C GLU A 14 10.07 -7.46 -3.35
N CYS A 15 9.95 -6.50 -4.26
CA CYS A 15 11.10 -5.90 -4.93
C CYS A 15 12.07 -5.25 -3.94
N ALA A 16 11.56 -4.53 -2.95
CA ALA A 16 12.40 -3.87 -1.94
C ALA A 16 13.12 -4.90 -1.06
N VAL A 17 12.44 -5.97 -0.65
CA VAL A 17 13.04 -7.06 0.13
C VAL A 17 14.19 -7.70 -0.64
N GLU A 18 13.95 -8.12 -1.88
CA GLU A 18 14.98 -8.79 -2.69
C GLU A 18 16.16 -7.86 -2.99
N TYR A 19 15.89 -6.61 -3.36
CA TYR A 19 16.95 -5.63 -3.58
C TYR A 19 17.81 -5.41 -2.33
N SER A 20 17.20 -5.32 -1.15
CA SER A 20 17.90 -5.08 0.11
C SER A 20 18.85 -6.22 0.51
N LYS A 21 18.61 -7.44 0.03
CA LYS A 21 19.47 -8.60 0.27
C LYS A 21 20.71 -8.62 -0.60
N VAL A 22 20.63 -8.05 -1.81
CA VAL A 22 21.73 -8.11 -2.78
C VAL A 22 22.53 -6.81 -2.88
N ARG A 23 21.92 -5.66 -2.63
CA ARG A 23 22.62 -4.38 -2.62
C ARG A 23 23.52 -4.28 -1.40
N THR A 24 24.81 -4.06 -1.63
CA THR A 24 25.82 -3.89 -0.58
C THR A 24 26.28 -2.44 -0.48
N THR A 25 26.39 -1.95 0.75
CA THR A 25 27.03 -0.67 1.09
C THR A 25 27.83 -0.88 2.36
N PHE A 26 28.98 -0.20 2.45
CA PHE A 26 29.87 -0.33 3.62
C PHE A 26 30.20 -1.80 3.97
N GLY A 27 30.36 -2.64 2.95
CA GLY A 27 30.80 -4.02 3.10
C GLY A 27 29.72 -5.04 3.51
N LYS A 28 28.43 -4.66 3.54
CA LYS A 28 27.33 -5.57 3.91
C LYS A 28 26.04 -5.27 3.12
N PRO A 29 25.15 -6.27 2.96
CA PRO A 29 23.82 -6.01 2.39
C PRO A 29 23.05 -4.96 3.18
N ILE A 30 22.32 -4.09 2.49
CA ILE A 30 21.62 -2.98 3.16
C ILE A 30 20.51 -3.45 4.11
N CYS A 31 19.94 -4.64 3.92
CA CYS A 31 18.97 -5.23 4.85
C CYS A 31 19.53 -5.46 6.25
N LYS A 32 20.86 -5.46 6.43
CA LYS A 32 21.52 -5.55 7.72
C LYS A 32 21.52 -4.21 8.49
N ASN A 33 21.18 -3.12 7.84
CA ASN A 33 20.99 -1.83 8.49
C ASN A 33 19.60 -1.78 9.15
N GLN A 34 19.56 -1.43 10.44
CA GLN A 34 18.32 -1.40 11.21
C GLN A 34 17.28 -0.44 10.59
N GLY A 35 17.72 0.70 10.05
CA GLY A 35 16.83 1.63 9.35
C GLY A 35 16.09 0.98 8.18
N ILE A 36 16.75 0.14 7.40
CA ILE A 36 16.14 -0.59 6.27
C ILE A 36 15.24 -1.72 6.77
N SER A 37 15.69 -2.52 7.72
CA SER A 37 14.90 -3.64 8.25
C SER A 37 13.62 -3.16 8.93
N PHE A 38 13.65 -2.02 9.62
CA PHE A 38 12.46 -1.43 10.23
C PHE A 38 11.50 -0.86 9.18
N MET A 39 12.01 -0.23 8.12
CA MET A 39 11.16 0.19 7.00
C MET A 39 10.41 -1.01 6.38
N LEU A 40 11.10 -2.11 6.14
CA LEU A 40 10.48 -3.33 5.58
C LEU A 40 9.42 -3.90 6.53
N ALA A 41 9.67 -3.90 7.83
CA ALA A 41 8.70 -4.34 8.83
C ALA A 41 7.44 -3.45 8.85
N ASP A 42 7.63 -2.14 8.80
CA ASP A 42 6.52 -1.17 8.74
C ASP A 42 5.72 -1.30 7.45
N MET A 43 6.40 -1.50 6.31
CA MET A 43 5.74 -1.74 5.02
C MET A 43 4.88 -3.00 5.06
N TYR A 44 5.40 -4.10 5.60
CA TYR A 44 4.65 -5.34 5.78
C TYR A 44 3.42 -5.14 6.68
N THR A 45 3.60 -4.50 7.82
CA THR A 45 2.51 -4.25 8.78
C THR A 45 1.37 -3.42 8.17
N LYS A 46 1.71 -2.35 7.46
CA LYS A 46 0.73 -1.51 6.75
C LYS A 46 -0.01 -2.30 5.68
N LEU A 47 0.71 -3.11 4.92
CA LEU A 47 0.15 -3.92 3.84
C LEU A 47 -0.81 -4.99 4.36
N GLU A 48 -0.45 -5.69 5.44
CA GLU A 48 -1.31 -6.72 6.04
C GLU A 48 -2.56 -6.11 6.65
N ALA A 49 -2.46 -4.97 7.32
CA ALA A 49 -3.63 -4.25 7.83
C ALA A 49 -4.60 -3.87 6.69
N ALA A 50 -4.05 -3.35 5.58
CA ALA A 50 -4.84 -3.02 4.40
C ALA A 50 -5.50 -4.25 3.77
N ARG A 51 -4.76 -5.35 3.66
CA ARG A 51 -5.27 -6.63 3.14
C ARG A 51 -6.43 -7.16 3.97
N MET A 52 -6.29 -7.17 5.29
CA MET A 52 -7.33 -7.65 6.20
C MET A 52 -8.60 -6.81 6.09
N MET A 53 -8.47 -5.49 5.99
CA MET A 53 -9.63 -4.61 5.84
C MET A 53 -10.35 -4.84 4.50
N VAL A 54 -9.60 -5.00 3.41
CA VAL A 54 -10.18 -5.32 2.09
C VAL A 54 -10.89 -6.69 2.12
N TRP A 55 -10.27 -7.70 2.69
CA TRP A 55 -10.88 -9.03 2.81
C TRP A 55 -12.15 -9.01 3.66
N HIS A 56 -12.15 -8.26 4.76
CA HIS A 56 -13.34 -8.10 5.58
C HIS A 56 -14.49 -7.46 4.80
N ALA A 57 -14.20 -6.39 4.06
CA ALA A 57 -15.21 -5.75 3.21
C ALA A 57 -15.75 -6.71 2.13
N CYS A 58 -14.88 -7.50 1.49
CA CYS A 58 -15.28 -8.49 0.50
C CYS A 58 -16.17 -9.58 1.11
N LYS A 59 -15.79 -10.13 2.28
CA LYS A 59 -16.60 -11.15 2.97
C LYS A 59 -17.98 -10.63 3.36
N CYS A 60 -18.09 -9.39 3.81
CA CYS A 60 -19.38 -8.78 4.08
C CYS A 60 -20.23 -8.68 2.81
N ALA A 61 -19.64 -8.25 1.71
CA ALA A 61 -20.34 -8.16 0.42
C ALA A 61 -20.81 -9.53 -0.07
N ASP A 62 -19.97 -10.56 0.03
CA ASP A 62 -20.32 -11.95 -0.34
C ASP A 62 -21.46 -12.51 0.51
N ALA A 63 -21.56 -12.10 1.77
CA ALA A 63 -22.66 -12.44 2.67
C ALA A 63 -23.93 -11.59 2.44
N GLY A 64 -23.94 -10.71 1.43
CA GLY A 64 -25.07 -9.82 1.15
C GLY A 64 -25.18 -8.63 2.10
N ILE A 65 -24.20 -8.40 2.94
CA ILE A 65 -24.17 -7.28 3.89
C ILE A 65 -23.64 -6.04 3.14
N ARG A 66 -24.50 -5.05 2.95
CA ARG A 66 -24.12 -3.77 2.35
C ARG A 66 -23.63 -2.80 3.44
N ASP A 67 -22.32 -2.73 3.61
CA ASP A 67 -21.68 -1.79 4.51
C ASP A 67 -20.84 -0.78 3.68
N MET A 68 -21.45 0.37 3.40
CA MET A 68 -20.78 1.42 2.63
C MET A 68 -19.65 2.08 3.41
N ARG A 69 -19.77 2.19 4.71
CA ARG A 69 -18.73 2.72 5.59
C ARG A 69 -17.49 1.84 5.56
N LEU A 70 -17.66 0.54 5.74
CA LEU A 70 -16.56 -0.43 5.68
C LEU A 70 -15.91 -0.46 4.29
N SER A 71 -16.72 -0.49 3.23
CA SER A 71 -16.20 -0.52 1.85
C SER A 71 -15.39 0.74 1.51
N SER A 72 -15.89 1.91 1.93
CA SER A 72 -15.19 3.19 1.75
C SER A 72 -13.91 3.27 2.59
N ALA A 73 -13.95 2.78 3.82
CA ALA A 73 -12.77 2.71 4.69
C ALA A 73 -11.70 1.78 4.12
N ALA A 74 -12.09 0.60 3.63
CA ALA A 74 -11.17 -0.35 3.00
C ALA A 74 -10.49 0.26 1.77
N LYS A 75 -11.23 0.93 0.90
CA LYS A 75 -10.69 1.60 -0.29
C LYS A 75 -9.71 2.71 0.09
N ALA A 76 -10.10 3.59 0.99
CA ALA A 76 -9.27 4.73 1.40
C ALA A 76 -8.00 4.26 2.10
N PHE A 77 -8.11 3.34 3.05
CA PHE A 77 -6.97 2.84 3.81
C PHE A 77 -6.00 2.05 2.92
N ALA A 78 -6.51 1.12 2.09
CA ALA A 78 -5.67 0.31 1.22
C ALA A 78 -4.89 1.16 0.20
N SER A 79 -5.52 2.18 -0.37
CA SER A 79 -4.85 3.06 -1.34
C SER A 79 -3.84 4.01 -0.67
N ASP A 80 -4.14 4.53 0.53
CA ASP A 80 -3.20 5.37 1.26
C ASP A 80 -1.98 4.56 1.74
N MET A 81 -2.20 3.36 2.30
CA MET A 81 -1.11 2.48 2.73
C MET A 81 -0.33 1.93 1.54
N GLY A 82 -1.01 1.56 0.47
CA GLY A 82 -0.37 1.11 -0.76
C GLY A 82 0.57 2.16 -1.36
N PHE A 83 0.15 3.42 -1.38
CA PHE A 83 0.99 4.53 -1.81
C PHE A 83 2.24 4.67 -0.92
N GLN A 84 2.07 4.62 0.40
CA GLN A 84 3.18 4.71 1.35
C GLN A 84 4.19 3.56 1.14
N VAL A 85 3.71 2.33 1.02
CA VAL A 85 4.56 1.15 0.79
C VAL A 85 5.34 1.29 -0.52
N CYS A 86 4.71 1.75 -1.60
CA CYS A 86 5.39 1.97 -2.88
C CYS A 86 6.44 3.09 -2.79
N ALA A 87 6.15 4.17 -2.06
CA ALA A 87 7.12 5.25 -1.82
C ALA A 87 8.34 4.76 -1.02
N ASP A 88 8.10 3.98 0.02
CA ASP A 88 9.16 3.38 0.84
C ASP A 88 10.01 2.40 0.02
N ALA A 89 9.41 1.63 -0.91
CA ALA A 89 10.13 0.75 -1.81
C ALA A 89 11.09 1.54 -2.72
N VAL A 90 10.64 2.65 -3.30
CA VAL A 90 11.49 3.55 -4.08
C VAL A 90 12.64 4.08 -3.22
N GLN A 91 12.35 4.47 -1.98
CA GLN A 91 13.39 4.97 -1.05
C GLN A 91 14.45 3.91 -0.74
N ILE A 92 14.04 2.64 -0.53
CA ILE A 92 14.98 1.53 -0.26
C ILE A 92 15.88 1.27 -1.46
N LEU A 93 15.37 1.34 -2.68
CA LEU A 93 16.16 1.19 -3.90
C LEU A 93 17.01 2.44 -4.20
N GLY A 94 16.71 3.58 -3.59
CA GLY A 94 17.43 4.83 -3.79
C GLY A 94 17.34 5.32 -5.23
N GLY A 95 18.45 5.78 -5.81
CA GLY A 95 18.50 6.27 -7.20
C GLY A 95 18.02 5.24 -8.22
N TYR A 96 18.29 3.97 -8.01
CA TYR A 96 17.79 2.89 -8.87
C TYR A 96 16.28 2.77 -8.82
N GLY A 97 15.64 3.02 -7.67
CA GLY A 97 14.19 3.01 -7.54
C GLY A 97 13.49 4.13 -8.31
N TYR A 98 14.21 5.20 -8.62
CA TYR A 98 13.73 6.31 -9.43
C TYR A 98 13.89 6.07 -10.93
N SER A 99 14.69 5.09 -11.33
CA SER A 99 14.94 4.70 -12.73
C SER A 99 13.84 3.79 -13.26
N ARG A 100 13.50 3.95 -14.54
CA ARG A 100 12.55 3.06 -15.24
C ARG A 100 13.09 1.65 -15.48
N GLU A 101 14.37 1.41 -15.27
CA GLU A 101 14.98 0.08 -15.34
C GLU A 101 14.50 -0.84 -14.18
N TYR A 102 14.02 -0.24 -13.10
CA TYR A 102 13.47 -0.95 -11.94
C TYR A 102 11.96 -0.71 -11.85
N PRO A 103 11.16 -1.73 -11.45
CA PRO A 103 9.71 -1.65 -11.56
C PRO A 103 9.02 -0.77 -10.50
N VAL A 104 9.70 -0.41 -9.41
CA VAL A 104 9.08 0.26 -8.27
C VAL A 104 8.61 1.69 -8.56
N GLU A 105 9.26 2.41 -9.49
CA GLU A 105 8.83 3.76 -9.89
C GLU A 105 7.43 3.72 -10.52
N LYS A 106 7.16 2.70 -11.35
CA LYS A 106 5.84 2.49 -11.93
C LYS A 106 4.81 2.13 -10.86
N ARG A 107 5.19 1.31 -9.89
CA ARG A 107 4.30 0.95 -8.78
C ARG A 107 3.89 2.17 -7.95
N LEU A 108 4.80 3.11 -7.75
CA LEU A 108 4.49 4.38 -7.07
C LEU A 108 3.50 5.24 -7.87
N ARG A 109 3.70 5.37 -9.19
CA ARG A 109 2.77 6.10 -10.07
C ARG A 109 1.38 5.45 -10.07
N ASP A 110 1.33 4.14 -10.21
CA ASP A 110 0.07 3.38 -10.18
C ASP A 110 -0.62 3.50 -8.82
N ALA A 111 0.15 3.46 -7.72
CA ALA A 111 -0.39 3.61 -6.36
C ALA A 111 -1.07 4.96 -6.16
N LYS A 112 -0.55 6.03 -6.75
CA LYS A 112 -1.18 7.35 -6.68
C LYS A 112 -2.56 7.37 -7.33
N LEU A 113 -2.72 6.66 -8.44
CA LEU A 113 -3.99 6.56 -9.14
C LEU A 113 -5.08 5.94 -8.27
N TYR A 114 -4.76 4.93 -7.45
CA TYR A 114 -5.73 4.32 -6.53
C TYR A 114 -6.31 5.28 -5.49
N GLN A 115 -5.59 6.35 -5.15
CA GLN A 115 -6.11 7.39 -4.26
C GLN A 115 -7.11 8.33 -4.95
N ILE A 116 -7.12 8.37 -6.28
CA ILE A 116 -7.83 9.38 -7.09
C ILE A 116 -9.07 8.80 -7.74
N PHE A 117 -8.96 7.68 -8.45
CA PHE A 117 -10.04 7.13 -9.24
C PHE A 117 -11.05 6.32 -8.40
N GLU A 118 -12.19 5.97 -9.01
CA GLU A 118 -13.29 5.25 -8.35
C GLU A 118 -13.74 5.91 -7.03
N GLY A 119 -13.80 7.23 -7.06
CA GLY A 119 -14.07 8.05 -5.90
C GLY A 119 -12.80 8.39 -5.12
N ALA A 120 -12.33 9.62 -5.26
CA ALA A 120 -11.15 10.08 -4.55
C ALA A 120 -11.26 9.84 -3.04
N ASN A 121 -10.15 9.65 -2.36
CA ASN A 121 -10.14 9.31 -0.93
C ASN A 121 -10.82 10.36 -0.04
N GLN A 122 -10.92 11.62 -0.50
CA GLN A 122 -11.74 12.65 0.16
C GLN A 122 -13.24 12.32 0.10
N ILE A 123 -13.71 11.78 -1.05
CA ILE A 123 -15.09 11.32 -1.19
C ILE A 123 -15.37 10.11 -0.32
N GLN A 124 -14.43 9.16 -0.23
CA GLN A 124 -14.57 8.02 0.68
C GLN A 124 -14.71 8.48 2.13
N ARG A 125 -13.91 9.45 2.57
CA ARG A 125 -14.01 10.04 3.91
C ARG A 125 -15.36 10.73 4.15
N LYS A 126 -15.89 11.41 3.14
CA LYS A 126 -17.22 12.02 3.21
C LYS A 126 -18.32 10.97 3.39
N ILE A 127 -18.24 9.84 2.69
CA ILE A 127 -19.20 8.72 2.82
C ILE A 127 -19.12 8.15 4.23
N ILE A 128 -17.92 7.86 4.74
CA ILE A 128 -17.71 7.32 6.08
C ILE A 128 -18.31 8.26 7.14
N ALA A 129 -17.95 9.53 7.09
CA ALA A 129 -18.43 10.52 8.05
C ALA A 129 -19.96 10.71 7.96
N GLY A 130 -20.51 10.77 6.76
CA GLY A 130 -21.95 10.89 6.55
C GLY A 130 -22.73 9.70 7.16
N ASP A 131 -22.26 8.49 6.95
CA ASP A 131 -22.88 7.30 7.52
C ASP A 131 -22.79 7.30 9.06
N MET A 132 -21.65 7.71 9.62
CA MET A 132 -21.47 7.77 11.08
C MET A 132 -22.32 8.86 11.75
N LEU A 133 -22.54 9.97 11.07
CA LEU A 133 -23.20 11.16 11.64
C LEU A 133 -24.73 11.13 11.44
N HIS A 134 -25.23 10.37 10.47
CA HIS A 134 -26.65 10.33 10.10
C HIS A 134 -27.30 8.94 10.26
N SER A 135 -26.58 8.00 10.87
CA SER A 135 -27.09 6.66 11.19
C SER A 135 -27.84 6.63 12.51
#